data_ae0e4c19b175c92a4e2a7b2a91b0766f
#
_entry.id   ae0e4c19b175c92a4e2a7b2a91b0766f
#
_cell.length_a   1.000
_cell.length_b   1.000
_cell.length_c   1.000
_cell.angle_alpha   90.00
_cell.angle_beta   90.00
_cell.angle_gamma   90.00
#
_symmetry.space_group_name_H-M   'P 1'
#
loop_
_entity.id
_entity.type
_entity.pdbx_description
1 polymer ?
#
loop_
_entity_poly.entity_id
_entity_poly.type
_entity_poly.pdbx_seq_one_letter_code
_entity_poly.pdbx_strand_id
1 'polypeptide(L)'
;PDVCRVGGDELIERLSSAYQRDGMDETIIVTRSNKRANIFNQGVRNRILYREEELTGGDLLLVARNNYFWSEKYEKLDFIANGDVARVVRVRNVCEMYGFRFADVILRFPDFDNYELETTIILDVLTSETPNLTREQSELLFNNVMADYADIPLKADRMKHLREDAYFNA
;
A
#
# COMPACT_ATOMS: atom_id res chain seq x y z
N PRO A 1 -27.84 15.21 -16.17
CA PRO A 1 -26.68 16.08 -16.28
C PRO A 1 -25.43 15.33 -15.88
N ASP A 2 -24.38 15.43 -16.70
CA ASP A 2 -23.11 14.70 -16.49
C ASP A 2 -22.29 15.28 -15.32
N VAL A 3 -22.69 16.45 -14.79
CA VAL A 3 -22.07 17.11 -13.65
C VAL A 3 -23.14 17.63 -12.69
N CYS A 4 -23.02 17.33 -11.41
CA CYS A 4 -23.86 17.91 -10.36
C CYS A 4 -22.99 18.45 -9.21
N ARG A 5 -23.46 19.50 -8.55
CA ARG A 5 -22.91 19.96 -7.29
C ARG A 5 -23.55 19.24 -6.14
N VAL A 6 -22.74 18.80 -5.17
CA VAL A 6 -23.21 18.09 -3.98
C VAL A 6 -22.80 18.88 -2.74
N GLY A 7 -23.72 19.10 -1.82
CA GLY A 7 -23.45 19.69 -0.52
C GLY A 7 -22.64 18.73 0.37
N GLY A 8 -21.95 19.29 1.37
CA GLY A 8 -21.14 18.46 2.29
C GLY A 8 -21.98 17.49 3.12
N ASP A 9 -23.22 17.84 3.41
CA ASP A 9 -24.22 17.06 4.12
C ASP A 9 -24.74 15.85 3.30
N GLU A 10 -24.85 16.00 1.97
CA GLU A 10 -25.30 14.93 1.06
C GLU A 10 -24.14 14.06 0.54
N LEU A 11 -22.88 14.45 0.77
CA LEU A 11 -21.71 13.85 0.10
C LEU A 11 -21.59 12.35 0.38
N ILE A 12 -21.76 11.93 1.63
CA ILE A 12 -21.63 10.52 2.01
C ILE A 12 -22.71 9.67 1.36
N GLU A 13 -23.95 10.16 1.30
CA GLU A 13 -25.06 9.46 0.66
C GLU A 13 -24.84 9.32 -0.85
N ARG A 14 -24.36 10.38 -1.50
CA ARG A 14 -24.03 10.37 -2.93
C ARG A 14 -22.88 9.41 -3.25
N LEU A 15 -21.83 9.42 -2.43
CA LEU A 15 -20.73 8.46 -2.57
C LEU A 15 -21.20 7.02 -2.36
N SER A 16 -21.98 6.77 -1.31
CA SER A 16 -22.56 5.44 -1.07
C SER A 16 -23.39 4.96 -2.26
N SER A 17 -24.24 5.84 -2.82
CA SER A 17 -25.04 5.52 -4.00
C SER A 17 -24.18 5.22 -5.25
N ALA A 18 -23.08 5.96 -5.45
CA ALA A 18 -22.15 5.72 -6.55
C ALA A 18 -21.45 4.37 -6.39
N TYR A 19 -20.92 4.07 -5.20
CA TYR A 19 -20.28 2.78 -4.90
C TYR A 19 -21.24 1.59 -5.03
N GLN A 20 -22.52 1.77 -4.68
CA GLN A 20 -23.52 0.71 -4.83
C GLN A 20 -23.95 0.50 -6.28
N ARG A 21 -24.05 1.58 -7.06
CA ARG A 21 -24.50 1.53 -8.47
C ARG A 21 -23.39 1.07 -9.40
N ASP A 22 -22.22 1.68 -9.27
CA ASP A 22 -21.14 1.58 -10.25
C ASP A 22 -19.99 0.65 -9.74
N GLY A 23 -19.89 0.46 -8.43
CA GLY A 23 -18.83 -0.33 -7.80
C GLY A 23 -17.55 0.45 -7.50
N MET A 24 -16.63 -0.21 -6.79
CA MET A 24 -15.35 0.38 -6.41
C MET A 24 -14.44 0.66 -7.60
N ASP A 25 -14.47 -0.20 -8.60
CA ASP A 25 -13.54 -0.15 -9.73
C ASP A 25 -13.92 0.97 -10.73
N GLU A 26 -15.21 1.39 -10.73
CA GLU A 26 -15.72 2.44 -11.60
C GLU A 26 -15.93 3.79 -10.87
N THR A 27 -15.58 3.86 -9.59
CA THR A 27 -15.77 5.08 -8.78
C THR A 27 -14.44 5.61 -8.27
N ILE A 28 -14.08 6.84 -8.66
CA ILE A 28 -12.86 7.52 -8.22
C ILE A 28 -13.18 8.83 -7.48
N ILE A 29 -12.44 9.11 -6.40
CA ILE A 29 -12.50 10.36 -5.67
C ILE A 29 -11.19 11.12 -5.89
N VAL A 30 -11.26 12.25 -6.58
CA VAL A 30 -10.10 13.10 -6.85
C VAL A 30 -9.98 14.19 -5.80
N THR A 31 -8.82 14.29 -5.16
CA THR A 31 -8.54 15.26 -4.09
C THR A 31 -7.32 16.12 -4.42
N ARG A 32 -7.14 17.23 -3.69
CA ARG A 32 -6.01 18.15 -3.89
C ARG A 32 -4.77 17.81 -3.06
N SER A 33 -4.84 16.84 -2.15
CA SER A 33 -3.74 16.47 -1.28
C SER A 33 -3.90 15.06 -0.72
N ASN A 34 -2.78 14.41 -0.39
CA ASN A 34 -2.75 13.10 0.26
C ASN A 34 -3.50 13.10 1.60
N LYS A 35 -3.37 14.17 2.38
CA LYS A 35 -4.12 14.34 3.63
C LYS A 35 -5.64 14.23 3.40
N ARG A 36 -6.17 14.90 2.37
CA ARG A 36 -7.59 14.79 2.01
C ARG A 36 -7.94 13.42 1.46
N ALA A 37 -7.07 12.83 0.63
CA ALA A 37 -7.27 11.48 0.13
C ALA A 37 -7.40 10.48 1.29
N ASN A 38 -6.54 10.56 2.29
CA ASN A 38 -6.60 9.68 3.47
C ASN A 38 -7.90 9.87 4.26
N ILE A 39 -8.38 11.10 4.43
CA ILE A 39 -9.68 11.37 5.09
C ILE A 39 -10.83 10.69 4.31
N PHE A 40 -10.85 10.82 2.98
CA PHE A 40 -11.86 10.16 2.15
C PHE A 40 -11.71 8.64 2.17
N ASN A 41 -10.49 8.11 2.08
CA ASN A 41 -10.23 6.67 2.16
C ASN A 41 -10.76 6.09 3.45
N GLN A 42 -10.47 6.71 4.60
CA GLN A 42 -11.00 6.27 5.89
C GLN A 42 -12.54 6.41 5.96
N GLY A 43 -13.08 7.51 5.46
CA GLY A 43 -14.53 7.73 5.40
C GLY A 43 -15.25 6.67 4.56
N VAL A 44 -14.73 6.35 3.38
CA VAL A 44 -15.27 5.31 2.49
C VAL A 44 -15.15 3.95 3.15
N ARG A 45 -13.96 3.59 3.66
CA ARG A 45 -13.75 2.29 4.31
C ARG A 45 -14.71 2.07 5.48
N ASN A 46 -14.81 3.05 6.37
CA ASN A 46 -15.61 2.89 7.60
C ASN A 46 -17.10 3.03 7.37
N ARG A 47 -17.55 4.00 6.56
CA ARG A 47 -18.97 4.37 6.46
C ARG A 47 -19.69 3.75 5.26
N ILE A 48 -18.98 3.41 4.21
CA ILE A 48 -19.57 2.87 2.96
C ILE A 48 -19.26 1.39 2.83
N LEU A 49 -18.00 0.98 3.08
CA LEU A 49 -17.57 -0.41 2.93
C LEU A 49 -17.63 -1.20 4.24
N TYR A 50 -17.91 -0.55 5.37
CA TYR A 50 -18.00 -1.15 6.71
C TYR A 50 -16.77 -1.98 7.10
N ARG A 51 -15.57 -1.46 6.74
CA ARG A 51 -14.27 -2.08 7.04
C ARG A 51 -13.67 -1.39 8.27
N GLU A 52 -13.54 -2.11 9.37
CA GLU A 52 -13.03 -1.59 10.64
C GLU A 52 -11.53 -1.82 10.79
N GLU A 53 -11.01 -2.91 10.21
CA GLU A 53 -9.58 -3.26 10.28
C GLU A 53 -8.74 -2.28 9.45
N GLU A 54 -7.47 -2.08 9.84
CA GLU A 54 -6.54 -1.17 9.16
C GLU A 54 -6.32 -1.56 7.70
N LEU A 55 -6.24 -2.86 7.42
CA LEU A 55 -6.11 -3.44 6.08
C LEU A 55 -6.89 -4.75 6.03
N THR A 56 -7.70 -4.93 4.98
CA THR A 56 -8.52 -6.14 4.82
C THR A 56 -8.60 -6.57 3.35
N GLY A 57 -9.03 -7.80 3.14
CA GLY A 57 -9.28 -8.32 1.79
C GLY A 57 -10.27 -7.45 1.03
N GLY A 58 -9.97 -7.17 -0.24
CA GLY A 58 -10.75 -6.28 -1.10
C GLY A 58 -10.34 -4.80 -1.05
N ASP A 59 -9.44 -4.38 -0.15
CA ASP A 59 -8.88 -3.02 -0.19
C ASP A 59 -8.07 -2.80 -1.48
N LEU A 60 -8.12 -1.58 -2.01
CA LEU A 60 -7.27 -1.15 -3.11
C LEU A 60 -6.10 -0.36 -2.54
N LEU A 61 -4.91 -0.74 -2.96
CA LEU A 61 -3.65 -0.06 -2.62
C LEU A 61 -3.07 0.57 -3.89
N LEU A 62 -2.58 1.79 -3.74
CA LEU A 62 -1.80 2.47 -4.77
C LEU A 62 -0.32 2.30 -4.45
N VAL A 63 0.45 1.77 -5.39
CA VAL A 63 1.89 1.64 -5.26
C VAL A 63 2.51 3.04 -5.27
N ALA A 64 3.24 3.38 -4.21
CA ALA A 64 3.80 4.71 -4.02
C ALA A 64 5.26 4.84 -4.50
N ARG A 65 5.93 3.74 -4.82
CA ARG A 65 7.32 3.69 -5.28
C ARG A 65 7.56 2.46 -6.15
N ASN A 66 8.41 2.61 -7.19
CA ASN A 66 8.84 1.47 -7.99
C ASN A 66 9.51 0.41 -7.11
N ASN A 67 9.14 -0.83 -7.31
CA ASN A 67 9.73 -1.97 -6.61
C ASN A 67 10.16 -3.04 -7.62
N TYR A 68 11.42 -3.42 -7.57
CA TYR A 68 12.02 -4.43 -8.45
C TYR A 68 12.25 -5.76 -7.73
N PHE A 69 12.34 -5.73 -6.40
CA PHE A 69 12.64 -6.91 -5.60
C PHE A 69 11.54 -7.97 -5.67
N TRP A 70 10.29 -7.55 -5.48
CA TRP A 70 9.17 -8.48 -5.45
C TRP A 70 8.83 -9.05 -6.83
N SER A 71 9.18 -8.35 -7.91
CA SER A 71 8.96 -8.80 -9.29
C SER A 71 10.01 -9.79 -9.77
N GLU A 72 11.24 -9.80 -9.24
CA GLU A 72 12.32 -10.71 -9.68
C GLU A 72 11.95 -12.20 -9.63
N LYS A 73 11.04 -12.56 -8.74
CA LYS A 73 10.58 -13.95 -8.57
C LYS A 73 9.51 -14.38 -9.59
N TYR A 74 9.05 -13.47 -10.45
CA TYR A 74 7.85 -13.68 -11.25
C TYR A 74 8.06 -13.21 -12.69
N GLU A 75 8.17 -14.15 -13.60
CA GLU A 75 8.48 -13.92 -15.02
C GLU A 75 7.51 -12.98 -15.77
N LYS A 76 6.31 -12.74 -15.24
CA LYS A 76 5.28 -11.94 -15.89
C LYS A 76 5.26 -10.48 -15.47
N LEU A 77 6.03 -10.10 -14.47
CA LEU A 77 6.05 -8.77 -13.90
C LEU A 77 7.48 -8.25 -13.87
N ASP A 78 7.84 -7.40 -14.81
CA ASP A 78 9.20 -6.85 -14.90
C ASP A 78 9.55 -6.01 -13.66
N PHE A 79 8.61 -5.20 -13.19
CA PHE A 79 8.68 -4.44 -11.93
C PHE A 79 7.29 -3.95 -11.55
N ILE A 80 7.12 -3.60 -10.26
CA ILE A 80 5.91 -2.95 -9.76
C ILE A 80 6.14 -1.45 -9.85
N ALA A 81 5.32 -0.76 -10.65
CA ALA A 81 5.49 0.67 -10.90
C ALA A 81 4.78 1.54 -9.86
N ASN A 82 5.36 2.71 -9.59
CA ASN A 82 4.63 3.78 -8.90
C ASN A 82 3.38 4.15 -9.71
N GLY A 83 2.23 4.10 -9.08
CA GLY A 83 0.93 4.35 -9.69
C GLY A 83 0.14 3.09 -10.03
N ASP A 84 0.75 1.90 -9.98
CA ASP A 84 0.02 0.64 -10.13
C ASP A 84 -1.01 0.48 -9.00
N VAL A 85 -2.14 -0.11 -9.35
CA VAL A 85 -3.20 -0.44 -8.37
C VAL A 85 -3.17 -1.93 -8.08
N ALA A 86 -3.13 -2.25 -6.80
CA ALA A 86 -3.20 -3.62 -6.32
C ALA A 86 -4.42 -3.82 -5.42
N ARG A 87 -5.10 -4.95 -5.57
CA ARG A 87 -6.18 -5.36 -4.67
C ARG A 87 -5.63 -6.33 -3.62
N VAL A 88 -5.89 -6.06 -2.36
CA VAL A 88 -5.56 -6.99 -1.27
C VAL A 88 -6.47 -8.22 -1.40
N VAL A 89 -5.89 -9.37 -1.66
CA VAL A 89 -6.61 -10.65 -1.64
C VAL A 89 -6.72 -11.16 -0.21
N ARG A 90 -5.61 -11.11 0.51
CA ARG A 90 -5.53 -11.61 1.89
C ARG A 90 -4.40 -10.93 2.67
N VAL A 91 -4.65 -10.66 3.95
CA VAL A 91 -3.65 -10.33 4.95
C VAL A 91 -3.36 -11.62 5.73
N ARG A 92 -2.08 -12.03 5.83
CA ARG A 92 -1.68 -13.30 6.46
C ARG A 92 -1.11 -13.09 7.86
N ASN A 93 -0.19 -12.17 7.99
CA ASN A 93 0.55 -11.94 9.21
C ASN A 93 0.78 -10.45 9.40
N VAL A 94 0.75 -10.00 10.65
CA VAL A 94 1.10 -8.64 11.02
C VAL A 94 2.15 -8.73 12.13
N CYS A 95 3.26 -8.03 11.96
CA CYS A 95 4.33 -8.01 12.94
C CYS A 95 4.90 -6.60 13.10
N GLU A 96 5.57 -6.36 14.23
CA GLU A 96 6.31 -5.15 14.50
C GLU A 96 7.81 -5.47 14.52
N MET A 97 8.56 -4.86 13.60
CA MET A 97 10.01 -5.02 13.48
C MET A 97 10.65 -3.70 13.05
N TYR A 98 11.89 -3.47 13.45
CA TYR A 98 12.69 -2.31 13.04
C TYR A 98 12.05 -0.94 13.33
N GLY A 99 11.08 -0.90 14.28
CA GLY A 99 10.32 0.30 14.62
C GLY A 99 9.15 0.61 13.69
N PHE A 100 8.74 -0.37 12.86
CA PHE A 100 7.61 -0.29 11.94
C PHE A 100 6.71 -1.51 12.05
N ARG A 101 5.45 -1.35 11.64
CA ARG A 101 4.49 -2.44 11.50
C ARG A 101 4.46 -2.90 10.06
N PHE A 102 4.56 -4.21 9.89
CA PHE A 102 4.54 -4.86 8.58
C PHE A 102 3.36 -5.81 8.48
N ALA A 103 2.91 -6.04 7.26
CA ALA A 103 1.95 -7.09 6.97
C ALA A 103 2.41 -7.92 5.77
N ASP A 104 2.36 -9.24 5.91
CA ASP A 104 2.47 -10.17 4.81
C ASP A 104 1.12 -10.28 4.11
N VAL A 105 1.09 -9.98 2.83
CA VAL A 105 -0.14 -9.87 2.06
C VAL A 105 -0.04 -10.62 0.74
N ILE A 106 -1.20 -11.02 0.22
CA ILE A 106 -1.35 -11.41 -1.17
C ILE A 106 -2.03 -10.25 -1.88
N LEU A 107 -1.35 -9.69 -2.86
CA LEU A 107 -1.83 -8.61 -3.72
C LEU A 107 -2.19 -9.17 -5.09
N ARG A 108 -3.29 -8.68 -5.67
CA ARG A 108 -3.68 -8.96 -7.06
C ARG A 108 -3.59 -7.68 -7.85
N PHE A 109 -2.94 -7.74 -9.00
CA PHE A 109 -2.78 -6.62 -9.92
C PHE A 109 -3.75 -6.78 -11.09
N PRO A 110 -4.87 -6.03 -11.13
CA PRO A 110 -5.88 -6.17 -12.17
C PRO A 110 -5.33 -5.88 -13.58
N ASP A 111 -4.45 -4.88 -13.70
CA ASP A 111 -3.86 -4.45 -14.97
C ASP A 111 -2.83 -5.44 -15.54
N PHE A 112 -2.43 -6.46 -14.74
CA PHE A 112 -1.49 -7.51 -15.13
C PHE A 112 -2.16 -8.89 -15.10
N ASP A 113 -3.23 -9.06 -15.85
CA ASP A 113 -3.98 -10.34 -15.97
C ASP A 113 -4.43 -10.91 -14.60
N ASN A 114 -4.74 -10.03 -13.63
CA ASN A 114 -5.06 -10.41 -12.25
C ASN A 114 -3.96 -11.24 -11.56
N TYR A 115 -2.72 -10.96 -11.89
CA TYR A 115 -1.58 -11.63 -11.32
C TYR A 115 -1.54 -11.47 -9.79
N GLU A 116 -1.30 -12.56 -9.06
CA GLU A 116 -1.20 -12.55 -7.60
C GLU A 116 0.25 -12.61 -7.15
N LEU A 117 0.61 -11.73 -6.23
CA LEU A 117 1.93 -11.56 -5.66
C LEU A 117 1.88 -11.67 -4.14
N GLU A 118 2.71 -12.54 -3.57
CA GLU A 118 2.98 -12.55 -2.13
C GLU A 118 4.09 -11.56 -1.81
N THR A 119 3.80 -10.61 -0.93
CA THR A 119 4.71 -9.52 -0.58
C THR A 119 4.55 -9.07 0.86
N THR A 120 5.52 -8.34 1.38
CA THR A 120 5.44 -7.64 2.67
C THR A 120 5.26 -6.15 2.40
N ILE A 121 4.41 -5.50 3.16
CA ILE A 121 4.17 -4.05 3.08
C ILE A 121 4.31 -3.40 4.45
N ILE A 122 4.62 -2.10 4.47
CA ILE A 122 4.68 -1.27 5.69
C ILE A 122 3.29 -0.68 5.95
N LEU A 123 2.67 -1.03 7.08
CA LEU A 123 1.35 -0.53 7.44
C LEU A 123 1.35 0.95 7.81
N ASP A 124 2.44 1.45 8.40
CA ASP A 124 2.53 2.83 8.88
C ASP A 124 2.44 3.88 7.76
N VAL A 125 2.68 3.50 6.51
CA VAL A 125 2.52 4.41 5.36
C VAL A 125 1.07 4.54 4.88
N LEU A 126 0.18 3.59 5.21
CA LEU A 126 -1.20 3.58 4.71
C LEU A 126 -2.01 4.80 5.17
N THR A 127 -1.70 5.35 6.34
CA THR A 127 -2.38 6.51 6.93
C THR A 127 -1.51 7.75 6.98
N SER A 128 -0.28 7.67 6.48
CA SER A 128 0.66 8.79 6.45
C SER A 128 0.21 9.89 5.51
N GLU A 129 0.50 11.15 5.85
CA GLU A 129 0.29 12.30 4.96
C GLU A 129 1.27 12.29 3.76
N THR A 130 2.40 11.59 3.89
CA THR A 130 3.38 11.37 2.82
C THR A 130 3.17 9.99 2.19
N PRO A 131 3.32 9.86 0.87
CA PRO A 131 3.09 8.58 0.19
C PRO A 131 4.17 7.53 0.51
N ASN A 132 5.30 7.93 1.07
CA ASN A 132 6.45 7.09 1.41
C ASN A 132 6.94 7.39 2.81
N LEU A 133 7.83 6.55 3.32
CA LEU A 133 8.61 6.85 4.52
C LEU A 133 9.36 8.18 4.35
N THR A 134 9.42 8.97 5.43
CA THR A 134 10.28 10.16 5.47
C THR A 134 11.75 9.74 5.38
N ARG A 135 12.63 10.71 5.18
CA ARG A 135 14.07 10.44 5.14
C ARG A 135 14.56 9.82 6.45
N GLU A 136 14.13 10.39 7.58
CA GLU A 136 14.49 9.88 8.90
C GLU A 136 13.98 8.44 9.13
N GLN A 137 12.74 8.15 8.71
CA GLN A 137 12.17 6.83 8.80
C GLN A 137 12.91 5.83 7.90
N SER A 138 13.29 6.25 6.69
CA SER A 138 14.06 5.41 5.77
C SER A 138 15.46 5.11 6.30
N GLU A 139 16.12 6.11 6.91
CA GLU A 139 17.42 5.94 7.57
C GLU A 139 17.32 5.02 8.81
N LEU A 140 16.23 5.13 9.57
CA LEU A 140 15.96 4.25 10.71
C LEU A 140 15.79 2.80 10.26
N LEU A 141 14.94 2.55 9.27
CA LEU A 141 14.74 1.22 8.71
C LEU A 141 16.04 0.62 8.18
N PHE A 142 16.79 1.39 7.39
CA PHE A 142 18.09 0.99 6.87
C PHE A 142 19.06 0.56 7.99
N ASN A 143 19.19 1.39 9.03
CA ASN A 143 20.12 1.13 10.12
C ASN A 143 19.71 -0.10 10.94
N ASN A 144 18.41 -0.27 11.21
CA ASN A 144 17.90 -1.36 11.99
C ASN A 144 18.01 -2.71 11.24
N VAL A 145 17.69 -2.75 9.94
CA VAL A 145 17.88 -3.96 9.13
C VAL A 145 19.37 -4.27 8.96
N MET A 146 20.22 -3.25 8.75
CA MET A 146 21.67 -3.45 8.64
C MET A 146 22.29 -4.01 9.91
N ALA A 147 21.72 -3.74 11.07
CA ALA A 147 22.21 -4.27 12.35
C ALA A 147 22.10 -5.81 12.42
N ASP A 148 21.09 -6.42 11.78
CA ASP A 148 20.94 -7.88 11.71
C ASP A 148 22.07 -8.54 10.90
N TYR A 149 22.70 -7.80 10.01
CA TYR A 149 23.82 -8.27 9.18
C TYR A 149 25.19 -7.84 9.72
N ALA A 150 25.26 -7.33 10.98
CA ALA A 150 26.51 -6.81 11.56
C ALA A 150 27.65 -7.85 11.63
N ASP A 151 27.32 -9.13 11.81
CA ASP A 151 28.27 -10.22 11.90
C ASP A 151 28.95 -10.58 10.56
N ILE A 152 28.44 -10.07 9.44
CA ILE A 152 29.03 -10.27 8.13
C ILE A 152 30.21 -9.31 7.99
N PRO A 153 31.48 -9.81 7.79
CA PRO A 153 32.67 -8.97 7.83
C PRO A 153 32.71 -7.94 6.69
N LEU A 154 32.34 -8.34 5.47
CA LEU A 154 32.45 -7.49 4.28
C LEU A 154 31.21 -6.61 4.10
N LYS A 155 31.45 -5.31 3.98
CA LYS A 155 30.37 -4.34 3.74
C LYS A 155 29.59 -4.62 2.45
N ALA A 156 30.26 -5.10 1.41
CA ALA A 156 29.61 -5.45 0.15
C ALA A 156 28.58 -6.57 0.31
N ASP A 157 28.91 -7.59 1.11
CA ASP A 157 28.04 -8.72 1.37
C ASP A 157 26.84 -8.30 2.25
N ARG A 158 27.07 -7.44 3.26
CA ARG A 158 25.96 -6.84 4.04
C ARG A 158 24.98 -6.09 3.15
N MET A 159 25.49 -5.28 2.23
CA MET A 159 24.66 -4.54 1.28
C MET A 159 23.90 -5.45 0.31
N LYS A 160 24.46 -6.61 -0.03
CA LYS A 160 23.78 -7.61 -0.83
C LYS A 160 22.60 -8.20 -0.05
N HIS A 161 22.82 -8.66 1.18
CA HIS A 161 21.74 -9.19 2.04
C HIS A 161 20.64 -8.17 2.29
N LEU A 162 21.00 -6.89 2.52
CA LEU A 162 20.02 -5.82 2.67
C LEU A 162 19.12 -5.67 1.44
N ARG A 163 19.68 -5.74 0.24
CA ARG A 163 18.89 -5.65 -1.01
C ARG A 163 17.96 -6.84 -1.23
N GLU A 164 18.27 -7.96 -0.62
CA GLU A 164 17.50 -9.21 -0.67
C GLU A 164 16.55 -9.35 0.53
N ASP A 165 16.54 -8.37 1.45
CA ASP A 165 15.72 -8.39 2.66
C ASP A 165 14.28 -7.96 2.37
N ALA A 166 13.31 -8.77 2.82
CA ALA A 166 11.89 -8.54 2.57
C ALA A 166 11.36 -7.28 3.27
N TYR A 167 11.80 -7.01 4.49
CA TYR A 167 11.36 -5.85 5.27
C TYR A 167 11.96 -4.55 4.77
N PHE A 168 13.19 -4.60 4.25
CA PHE A 168 13.82 -3.44 3.62
C PHE A 168 13.15 -3.06 2.29
N ASN A 169 12.58 -4.06 1.61
CA ASN A 169 11.89 -3.89 0.31
C ASN A 169 10.35 -3.83 0.43
N ALA A 170 9.84 -3.73 1.65
CA ALA A 170 8.41 -3.67 1.91
C ALA A 170 7.75 -2.37 1.42
#